data_e51468d85e282cfad407626e95a2cb24
#
_entry.id   e51468d85e282cfad407626e95a2cb24
#
_cell.length_a   1.000
_cell.length_b   1.000
_cell.length_c   1.000
_cell.angle_alpha   90.00
_cell.angle_beta   90.00
_cell.angle_gamma   90.00
#
_symmetry.space_group_name_H-M   'P 1'
#
loop_
_entity.id
_entity.type
_entity.pdbx_description
1 polymer ?
#
loop_
_entity_poly.entity_id
_entity_poly.type
_entity_poly.pdbx_seq_one_letter_code
_entity_poly.pdbx_strand_id
1 'polypeptide(L)'
;MYPHHGAAKIVEIADRPFRGQVEPHLRLEVAITQLQIWIPVSKIGADEGQVPVRKVIDDEQLKEVKKCLREEFVEEPTNWSRRYKANNEKLDSGEVMKVAQVVRDLWRRDQDKGLSAGEKRMLAKARQVLESEWALARGITEEAAAGEVEKVLSTKKD
;
A
#
# COMPACT_ATOMS: atom_id res chain seq x y z
N MET A 1 2.22 8.35 -1.93
CA MET A 1 1.58 7.08 -2.32
C MET A 1 0.67 7.30 -3.51
N TYR A 2 0.77 6.46 -4.48
CA TYR A 2 -0.09 6.44 -5.66
C TYR A 2 -0.92 5.15 -5.63
N PRO A 3 -2.25 5.21 -5.60
CA PRO A 3 -3.10 4.03 -5.50
C PRO A 3 -2.80 3.01 -6.59
N HIS A 4 -2.89 1.73 -6.26
CA HIS A 4 -2.58 0.58 -7.12
C HIS A 4 -1.10 0.43 -7.54
N HIS A 5 -0.29 1.48 -7.43
CA HIS A 5 1.13 1.45 -7.81
C HIS A 5 2.08 1.42 -6.61
N GLY A 6 1.59 1.76 -5.42
CA GLY A 6 2.37 1.81 -4.21
C GLY A 6 3.13 3.13 -4.01
N ALA A 7 4.23 3.08 -3.29
CA ALA A 7 5.04 4.25 -3.02
C ALA A 7 5.72 4.78 -4.28
N ALA A 8 5.72 6.09 -4.45
CA ALA A 8 6.35 6.76 -5.56
C ALA A 8 7.08 8.02 -5.08
N LYS A 9 8.19 8.34 -5.75
CA LYS A 9 8.97 9.54 -5.49
C LYS A 9 8.62 10.62 -6.51
N ILE A 10 8.41 11.85 -6.05
CA ILE A 10 8.32 13.01 -6.95
C ILE A 10 9.71 13.33 -7.43
N VAL A 11 9.97 13.17 -8.73
CA VAL A 11 11.29 13.41 -9.32
C VAL A 11 11.37 14.72 -10.08
N GLU A 12 10.23 15.27 -10.50
CA GLU A 12 10.18 16.51 -11.24
C GLU A 12 8.80 17.18 -11.12
N ILE A 13 8.81 18.51 -11.18
CA ILE A 13 7.61 19.32 -11.36
C ILE A 13 7.87 20.18 -12.60
N ALA A 14 7.04 20.05 -13.64
CA ALA A 14 7.21 20.77 -14.89
C ALA A 14 5.86 21.11 -15.51
N ASP A 15 5.84 22.23 -16.24
CA ASP A 15 4.68 22.61 -17.02
C ASP A 15 4.61 21.76 -18.29
N ARG A 16 3.44 21.19 -18.54
CA ARG A 16 3.16 20.37 -19.72
C ARG A 16 1.77 20.66 -20.28
N PRO A 17 1.60 20.53 -21.63
CA PRO A 17 0.28 20.67 -22.23
C PRO A 17 -0.67 19.55 -21.79
N PHE A 18 -1.86 19.95 -21.38
CA PHE A 18 -2.95 19.05 -21.04
C PHE A 18 -4.30 19.66 -21.45
N ARG A 19 -5.04 18.95 -22.29
CA ARG A 19 -6.35 19.41 -22.83
C ARG A 19 -6.33 20.84 -23.40
N GLY A 20 -5.28 21.16 -24.17
CA GLY A 20 -5.13 22.46 -24.83
C GLY A 20 -4.63 23.61 -23.96
N GLN A 21 -4.29 23.35 -22.69
CA GLN A 21 -3.70 24.31 -21.75
C GLN A 21 -2.40 23.77 -21.19
N VAL A 22 -1.46 24.68 -20.90
CA VAL A 22 -0.22 24.35 -20.20
C VAL A 22 -0.47 24.47 -18.70
N GLU A 23 -0.24 23.40 -17.95
CA GLU A 23 -0.38 23.38 -16.50
C GLU A 23 0.72 22.59 -15.82
N PRO A 24 0.99 22.83 -14.49
CA PRO A 24 1.99 22.08 -13.76
C PRO A 24 1.61 20.59 -13.65
N HIS A 25 2.62 19.73 -13.84
CA HIS A 25 2.51 18.29 -13.67
C HIS A 25 3.56 17.81 -12.68
N LEU A 26 3.22 16.80 -11.92
CA LEU A 26 4.16 16.00 -11.16
C LEU A 26 4.62 14.80 -11.98
N ARG A 27 5.92 14.60 -12.06
CA ARG A 27 6.48 13.33 -12.52
C ARG A 27 6.81 12.46 -11.33
N LEU A 28 6.17 11.30 -11.26
CA LEU A 28 6.35 10.31 -10.22
C LEU A 28 7.14 9.13 -10.76
N GLU A 29 8.09 8.64 -9.97
CA GLU A 29 8.77 7.37 -10.21
C GLU A 29 8.26 6.35 -9.19
N VAL A 30 7.59 5.30 -9.67
CA VAL A 30 7.02 4.24 -8.83
C VAL A 30 8.14 3.32 -8.33
N ALA A 31 8.26 3.17 -7.01
CA ALA A 31 9.34 2.42 -6.39
C ALA A 31 9.41 0.95 -6.85
N ILE A 32 8.27 0.29 -6.97
CA ILE A 32 8.19 -1.15 -7.30
C ILE A 32 8.56 -1.42 -8.76
N THR A 33 8.04 -0.61 -9.68
CA THR A 33 8.15 -0.86 -11.14
C THR A 33 9.11 0.07 -11.85
N GLN A 34 9.57 1.12 -11.18
CA GLN A 34 10.31 2.24 -11.77
C GLN A 34 9.57 2.95 -12.91
N LEU A 35 8.26 2.71 -13.02
CA LEU A 35 7.39 3.36 -13.96
C LEU A 35 7.35 4.87 -13.68
N GLN A 36 7.50 5.68 -14.72
CA GLN A 36 7.35 7.12 -14.61
C GLN A 36 5.95 7.54 -15.04
N ILE A 37 5.28 8.30 -14.18
CA ILE A 37 3.91 8.75 -14.38
C ILE A 37 3.87 10.26 -14.29
N TRP A 38 3.23 10.91 -15.26
CA TRP A 38 2.95 12.33 -15.23
C TRP A 38 1.51 12.57 -14.81
N ILE A 39 1.30 13.36 -13.78
CA ILE A 39 -0.03 13.70 -13.29
C ILE A 39 -0.18 15.23 -13.27
N PRO A 40 -1.21 15.78 -13.96
CA PRO A 40 -1.55 17.19 -13.81
C PRO A 40 -1.87 17.50 -12.34
N VAL A 41 -1.32 18.57 -11.80
CA VAL A 41 -1.58 18.97 -10.41
C VAL A 41 -3.08 19.18 -10.16
N SER A 42 -3.81 19.69 -11.15
CA SER A 42 -5.27 19.87 -11.09
C SER A 42 -6.06 18.56 -10.93
N LYS A 43 -5.45 17.43 -11.26
CA LYS A 43 -6.07 16.10 -11.14
C LYS A 43 -5.74 15.39 -9.83
N ILE A 44 -4.96 16.01 -8.96
CA ILE A 44 -4.61 15.43 -7.65
C ILE A 44 -5.64 15.89 -6.63
N GLY A 45 -6.29 14.93 -5.98
CA GLY A 45 -7.30 15.22 -4.96
C GLY A 45 -8.11 14.01 -4.58
N ALA A 46 -9.13 14.20 -3.75
CA ALA A 46 -10.00 13.15 -3.24
C ALA A 46 -11.39 13.13 -3.92
N ASP A 47 -11.66 14.06 -4.81
CA ASP A 47 -12.95 14.16 -5.49
C ASP A 47 -13.07 13.13 -6.62
N GLU A 48 -14.30 12.90 -7.06
CA GLU A 48 -14.58 11.99 -8.17
C GLU A 48 -13.80 12.40 -9.44
N GLY A 49 -13.10 11.45 -10.03
CA GLY A 49 -12.27 11.67 -11.22
C GLY A 49 -10.89 12.27 -10.94
N GLN A 50 -10.55 12.49 -9.67
CA GLN A 50 -9.21 12.89 -9.25
C GLN A 50 -8.37 11.68 -8.83
N VAL A 51 -7.05 11.87 -8.79
CA VAL A 51 -6.10 10.85 -8.34
C VAL A 51 -5.77 11.09 -6.88
N PRO A 52 -6.14 10.18 -5.97
CA PRO A 52 -5.89 10.34 -4.54
C PRO A 52 -4.42 10.04 -4.21
N VAL A 53 -3.57 11.04 -4.36
CA VAL A 53 -2.16 10.97 -3.95
C VAL A 53 -2.05 11.47 -2.52
N ARG A 54 -1.42 10.71 -1.65
CA ARG A 54 -1.14 11.10 -0.27
C ARG A 54 0.34 11.02 0.05
N LYS A 55 0.76 11.67 1.12
CA LYS A 55 2.11 11.54 1.63
C LYS A 55 2.39 10.11 2.11
N VAL A 56 3.64 9.71 2.04
CA VAL A 56 4.15 8.51 2.72
C VAL A 56 3.96 8.68 4.23
N ILE A 57 3.69 7.59 4.92
CA ILE A 57 3.45 7.59 6.37
C ILE A 57 4.64 8.16 7.15
N ASP A 58 4.33 8.83 8.26
CA ASP A 58 5.30 9.31 9.23
C ASP A 58 5.60 8.25 10.32
N ASP A 59 6.49 8.60 11.26
CA ASP A 59 6.90 7.69 12.33
C ASP A 59 5.76 7.27 13.26
N GLU A 60 4.80 8.16 13.53
CA GLU A 60 3.64 7.85 14.38
C GLU A 60 2.70 6.87 13.66
N GLN A 61 2.42 7.11 12.39
CA GLN A 61 1.62 6.19 11.58
C GLN A 61 2.32 4.84 11.43
N LEU A 62 3.65 4.81 11.33
CA LEU A 62 4.42 3.57 11.28
C LEU A 62 4.27 2.76 12.58
N LYS A 63 4.25 3.42 13.74
CA LYS A 63 3.97 2.76 15.02
C LYS A 63 2.58 2.12 15.04
N GLU A 64 1.57 2.83 14.55
CA GLU A 64 0.21 2.29 14.45
C GLU A 64 0.11 1.11 13.47
N VAL A 65 0.83 1.16 12.36
CA VAL A 65 0.94 0.03 11.42
C VAL A 65 1.57 -1.18 12.11
N LYS A 66 2.68 -1.00 12.84
CA LYS A 66 3.32 -2.07 13.59
C LYS A 66 2.38 -2.69 14.63
N LYS A 67 1.62 -1.86 15.34
CA LYS A 67 0.61 -2.31 16.29
C LYS A 67 -0.47 -3.15 15.59
N CYS A 68 -1.00 -2.67 14.48
CA CYS A 68 -1.98 -3.40 13.67
C CYS A 68 -1.47 -4.78 13.24
N LEU A 69 -0.23 -4.87 12.76
CA LEU A 69 0.37 -6.13 12.31
C LEU A 69 0.55 -7.15 13.44
N ARG A 70 0.65 -6.70 14.70
CA ARG A 70 0.77 -7.57 15.88
C ARG A 70 -0.58 -8.00 16.44
N GLU A 71 -1.67 -7.37 16.05
CA GLU A 71 -3.01 -7.73 16.52
C GLU A 71 -3.37 -9.15 16.09
N GLU A 72 -4.22 -9.78 16.90
CA GLU A 72 -4.74 -11.08 16.57
C GLU A 72 -5.68 -11.01 15.36
N PHE A 73 -5.95 -12.19 14.81
CA PHE A 73 -6.90 -12.36 13.72
C PHE A 73 -8.27 -11.77 14.09
N VAL A 74 -8.79 -10.96 13.21
CA VAL A 74 -10.18 -10.48 13.27
C VAL A 74 -11.06 -11.46 12.50
N GLU A 75 -12.22 -11.79 13.04
CA GLU A 75 -13.16 -12.69 12.39
C GLU A 75 -13.48 -12.22 10.98
N GLU A 76 -13.15 -13.05 10.03
CA GLU A 76 -13.41 -12.82 8.61
C GLU A 76 -14.69 -13.52 8.15
N PRO A 77 -15.34 -13.04 7.09
CA PRO A 77 -16.39 -13.80 6.43
C PRO A 77 -15.91 -15.21 6.06
N THR A 78 -16.67 -16.23 6.39
CA THR A 78 -16.34 -17.62 6.07
C THR A 78 -16.41 -17.91 4.58
N ASN A 79 -17.23 -17.18 3.85
CA ASN A 79 -17.34 -17.27 2.39
C ASN A 79 -16.12 -16.66 1.72
N TRP A 80 -15.42 -17.46 0.92
CA TRP A 80 -14.21 -17.05 0.21
C TRP A 80 -14.42 -15.80 -0.67
N SER A 81 -15.51 -15.77 -1.42
CA SER A 81 -15.79 -14.64 -2.33
C SER A 81 -16.00 -13.32 -1.58
N ARG A 82 -16.71 -13.37 -0.45
CA ARG A 82 -16.91 -12.17 0.38
C ARG A 82 -15.62 -11.71 1.03
N ARG A 83 -14.83 -12.63 1.53
CA ARG A 83 -13.52 -12.33 2.11
C ARG A 83 -12.58 -11.73 1.08
N TYR A 84 -12.48 -12.33 -0.09
CA TYR A 84 -11.66 -11.85 -1.18
C TYR A 84 -12.07 -10.43 -1.61
N LYS A 85 -13.37 -10.20 -1.79
CA LYS A 85 -13.91 -8.89 -2.13
C LYS A 85 -13.60 -7.85 -1.07
N ALA A 86 -13.83 -8.16 0.20
CA ALA A 86 -13.56 -7.25 1.32
C ALA A 86 -12.08 -6.86 1.40
N ASN A 87 -11.17 -7.82 1.24
CA ASN A 87 -9.74 -7.57 1.22
C ASN A 87 -9.32 -6.74 0.00
N ASN A 88 -9.89 -7.01 -1.16
CA ASN A 88 -9.61 -6.24 -2.38
C ASN A 88 -10.05 -4.78 -2.24
N GLU A 89 -11.22 -4.53 -1.66
CA GLU A 89 -11.70 -3.16 -1.36
C GLU A 89 -10.74 -2.41 -0.42
N LYS A 90 -10.21 -3.10 0.60
CA LYS A 90 -9.19 -2.52 1.49
C LYS A 90 -7.90 -2.14 0.75
N LEU A 91 -7.43 -2.99 -0.15
CA LEU A 91 -6.25 -2.68 -0.99
C LEU A 91 -6.50 -1.50 -1.91
N ASP A 92 -7.67 -1.46 -2.55
CA ASP A 92 -8.04 -0.42 -3.49
C ASP A 92 -8.21 0.95 -2.81
N SER A 93 -8.47 0.99 -1.51
CA SER A 93 -8.62 2.23 -0.76
C SER A 93 -7.34 3.08 -0.72
N GLY A 94 -6.16 2.46 -0.85
CA GLY A 94 -4.87 3.13 -0.70
C GLY A 94 -4.53 3.55 0.73
N GLU A 95 -5.39 3.25 1.70
CA GLU A 95 -5.15 3.57 3.11
C GLU A 95 -4.20 2.55 3.74
N VAL A 96 -3.08 3.02 4.29
CA VAL A 96 -2.04 2.15 4.84
C VAL A 96 -2.55 1.19 5.92
N MET A 97 -3.46 1.65 6.78
CA MET A 97 -4.01 0.80 7.84
C MET A 97 -4.84 -0.34 7.27
N LYS A 98 -5.61 -0.10 6.21
CA LYS A 98 -6.38 -1.14 5.53
C LYS A 98 -5.48 -2.14 4.81
N VAL A 99 -4.41 -1.66 4.17
CA VAL A 99 -3.39 -2.53 3.56
C VAL A 99 -2.71 -3.39 4.64
N ALA A 100 -2.35 -2.80 5.77
CA ALA A 100 -1.76 -3.54 6.90
C ALA A 100 -2.70 -4.62 7.45
N GLN A 101 -4.00 -4.35 7.53
CA GLN A 101 -5.00 -5.34 7.93
C GLN A 101 -5.05 -6.53 6.96
N VAL A 102 -5.01 -6.27 5.65
CA VAL A 102 -4.98 -7.34 4.64
C VAL A 102 -3.71 -8.20 4.79
N VAL A 103 -2.56 -7.57 4.95
CA VAL A 103 -1.29 -8.28 5.17
C VAL A 103 -1.36 -9.15 6.42
N ARG A 104 -1.81 -8.59 7.55
CA ARG A 104 -1.98 -9.32 8.81
C ARG A 104 -2.90 -10.53 8.65
N ASP A 105 -4.08 -10.30 8.14
CA ASP A 105 -5.13 -11.32 8.12
C ASP A 105 -4.78 -12.45 7.16
N LEU A 106 -4.27 -12.14 5.97
CA LEU A 106 -3.83 -13.16 5.02
C LEU A 106 -2.58 -13.91 5.50
N TRP A 107 -1.62 -13.20 6.11
CA TRP A 107 -0.42 -13.85 6.67
C TRP A 107 -0.81 -14.85 7.78
N ARG A 108 -1.69 -14.46 8.71
CA ARG A 108 -2.13 -15.33 9.80
C ARG A 108 -2.94 -16.51 9.28
N ARG A 109 -3.81 -16.28 8.31
CA ARG A 109 -4.56 -17.34 7.66
C ARG A 109 -3.64 -18.35 6.97
N ASP A 110 -2.59 -17.86 6.30
CA ASP A 110 -1.60 -18.73 5.65
C ASP A 110 -0.86 -19.61 6.66
N GLN A 111 -0.55 -19.08 7.85
CA GLN A 111 0.08 -19.86 8.93
C GLN A 111 -0.86 -20.94 9.50
N ASP A 112 -2.15 -20.71 9.50
CA ASP A 112 -3.16 -21.60 10.13
C ASP A 112 -3.75 -22.59 9.13
N LYS A 113 -4.30 -22.13 8.02
CA LYS A 113 -5.11 -22.91 7.08
C LYS A 113 -4.56 -22.97 5.67
N GLY A 114 -3.58 -22.15 5.35
CA GLY A 114 -3.13 -21.91 3.99
C GLY A 114 -4.03 -20.98 3.19
N LEU A 115 -3.55 -20.53 2.05
CA LEU A 115 -4.23 -19.61 1.17
C LEU A 115 -4.50 -20.24 -0.20
N SER A 116 -5.59 -19.84 -0.85
CA SER A 116 -5.82 -20.09 -2.27
C SER A 116 -4.75 -19.36 -3.12
N ALA A 117 -4.59 -19.76 -4.38
CA ALA A 117 -3.67 -19.09 -5.30
C ALA A 117 -3.99 -17.60 -5.46
N GLY A 118 -5.28 -17.23 -5.50
CA GLY A 118 -5.72 -15.82 -5.56
C GLY A 118 -5.36 -15.04 -4.31
N GLU A 119 -5.55 -15.63 -3.14
CA GLU A 119 -5.19 -15.00 -1.86
C GLU A 119 -3.67 -14.87 -1.68
N LYS A 120 -2.88 -15.83 -2.15
CA LYS A 120 -1.41 -15.72 -2.17
C LYS A 120 -0.93 -14.54 -3.02
N ARG A 121 -1.51 -14.35 -4.20
CA ARG A 121 -1.20 -13.20 -5.06
C ARG A 121 -1.62 -11.88 -4.40
N MET A 122 -2.76 -11.87 -3.75
CA MET A 122 -3.24 -10.69 -3.01
C MET A 122 -2.31 -10.33 -1.85
N LEU A 123 -1.89 -11.32 -1.06
CA LEU A 123 -0.91 -11.11 0.03
C LEU A 123 0.42 -10.56 -0.50
N ALA A 124 0.94 -11.13 -1.59
CA ALA A 124 2.17 -10.66 -2.22
C ALA A 124 2.04 -9.20 -2.68
N LYS A 125 0.92 -8.84 -3.29
CA LYS A 125 0.64 -7.45 -3.71
C LYS A 125 0.51 -6.52 -2.52
N ALA A 126 -0.23 -6.91 -1.51
CA ALA A 126 -0.40 -6.11 -0.29
C ALA A 126 0.94 -5.87 0.42
N ARG A 127 1.76 -6.90 0.52
CA ARG A 127 3.12 -6.78 1.09
C ARG A 127 3.99 -5.83 0.29
N GLN A 128 4.01 -5.93 -1.04
CA GLN A 128 4.77 -5.01 -1.88
C GLN A 128 4.37 -3.55 -1.65
N VAL A 129 3.07 -3.26 -1.61
CA VAL A 129 2.56 -1.91 -1.37
C VAL A 129 3.00 -1.41 0.01
N LEU A 130 2.81 -2.21 1.05
CA LEU A 130 3.18 -1.85 2.43
C LEU A 130 4.70 -1.67 2.58
N GLU A 131 5.47 -2.61 2.08
CA GLU A 131 6.94 -2.63 2.21
C GLU A 131 7.59 -1.49 1.44
N SER A 132 7.07 -1.11 0.28
CA SER A 132 7.55 0.04 -0.49
C SER A 132 7.35 1.36 0.26
N GLU A 133 6.21 1.54 0.87
CA GLU A 133 5.94 2.72 1.69
C GLU A 133 6.78 2.74 2.97
N TRP A 134 6.88 1.61 3.63
CA TRP A 134 7.72 1.44 4.82
C TRP A 134 9.19 1.75 4.54
N ALA A 135 9.71 1.26 3.41
CA ALA A 135 11.09 1.52 2.99
C ALA A 135 11.35 3.02 2.81
N LEU A 136 10.46 3.74 2.13
CA LEU A 136 10.57 5.19 1.95
C LEU A 136 10.44 5.95 3.28
N ALA A 137 9.49 5.56 4.13
CA ALA A 137 9.30 6.19 5.43
C ALA A 137 10.52 6.05 6.34
N ARG A 138 11.19 4.90 6.28
CA ARG A 138 12.37 4.58 7.09
C ARG A 138 13.70 4.96 6.44
N GLY A 139 13.72 5.29 5.17
CA GLY A 139 14.96 5.50 4.42
C GLY A 139 15.82 4.25 4.29
N ILE A 140 15.19 3.08 4.15
CA ILE A 140 15.84 1.77 4.02
C ILE A 140 15.47 1.12 2.69
N THR A 141 16.14 0.01 2.34
CA THR A 141 15.79 -0.77 1.15
C THR A 141 14.46 -1.51 1.32
N GLU A 142 13.81 -1.86 0.22
CA GLU A 142 12.58 -2.69 0.27
C GLU A 142 12.84 -4.06 0.88
N GLU A 143 14.00 -4.66 0.63
CA GLU A 143 14.41 -5.92 1.24
C GLU A 143 14.53 -5.82 2.76
N ALA A 144 15.13 -4.74 3.26
CA ALA A 144 15.20 -4.49 4.70
C ALA A 144 13.80 -4.24 5.30
N ALA A 145 12.94 -3.51 4.59
CA ALA A 145 11.55 -3.30 5.00
C ALA A 145 10.77 -4.60 5.06
N ALA A 146 10.92 -5.48 4.07
CA ALA A 146 10.31 -6.81 4.07
C ALA A 146 10.73 -7.65 5.28
N GLY A 147 12.00 -7.59 5.67
CA GLY A 147 12.52 -8.24 6.86
C GLY A 147 11.93 -7.68 8.15
N GLU A 148 11.78 -6.36 8.25
CA GLU A 148 11.14 -5.70 9.41
C GLU A 148 9.65 -6.08 9.52
N VAL A 149 8.92 -6.09 8.40
CA VAL A 149 7.50 -6.50 8.36
C VAL A 149 7.34 -7.95 8.83
N GLU A 150 8.15 -8.86 8.30
CA GLU A 150 8.13 -10.27 8.70
C GLU A 150 8.41 -10.45 10.20
N LYS A 151 9.38 -9.73 10.72
CA LYS A 151 9.70 -9.75 12.15
C LYS A 151 8.53 -9.28 13.00
N VAL A 152 7.85 -8.20 12.59
CA VAL A 152 6.69 -7.68 13.33
C VAL A 152 5.53 -8.67 13.30
N LEU A 153 5.23 -9.27 12.14
CA LEU A 153 4.18 -10.29 11.99
C LEU A 153 4.44 -11.52 12.85
N SER A 154 5.70 -11.92 12.96
CA SER A 154 6.13 -13.10 13.73
C SER A 154 6.19 -12.84 15.24
N THR A 155 6.17 -11.58 15.66
CA THR A 155 6.19 -11.21 17.08
C THR A 155 4.77 -11.32 17.64
N LYS A 156 4.56 -12.26 18.57
CA LYS A 156 3.28 -12.34 19.29
C LYS A 156 3.11 -11.10 20.18
N LYS A 157 1.90 -10.62 20.27
CA LYS A 157 1.53 -9.63 21.27
C LYS A 157 1.64 -10.31 22.64
N ASP A 158 2.52 -9.80 23.47
CA ASP A 158 2.59 -10.19 24.87
C ASP A 158 1.35 -9.74 25.63
#